data_d0e5698a49b21b60f2555470cc42f626
#
_entry.id   d0e5698a49b21b60f2555470cc42f626
#
_cell.length_a   1.000
_cell.length_b   1.000
_cell.length_c   1.000
_cell.angle_alpha   90.00
_cell.angle_beta   90.00
_cell.angle_gamma   90.00
#
_symmetry.space_group_name_H-M   'P 1'
#
loop_
_entity.id
_entity.type
_entity.pdbx_description
1 polymer ?
#
loop_
_entity_poly.entity_id
_entity_poly.type
_entity_poly.pdbx_seq_one_letter_code
_entity_poly.pdbx_strand_id
1 'polypeptide(L)'
;MHSELIEKLRCPASGKRLKIESEENLSGPIEAGFLVSTDGKNRYPIRDGVPRFVPEENYAGSFGMQWNLFRGTQLDSCSGHPISANRFWKATGWKPEQLKGAWVLDVGCGAGRFAEVALQAGAKVVAVDYSSAIDACLQNLSKCDGLYPIQGDIYSLPLELGAFDYVYSLGVLQHTPDVRRAFEALPLMLASEGCLCVDYYEKSWCSKFLPKYWLRPVTKKLQNETLLRILKVWVPIMLPLSRLVGLVPRYGSLLRRLLPVACYYG
;
A
#
# COMPACT_ATOMS: atom_id res chain seq x y z
N MET A 1 -14.12 4.35 -10.95
CA MET A 1 -14.69 3.52 -9.84
C MET A 1 -15.77 2.60 -10.40
N HIS A 2 -15.74 1.31 -10.07
CA HIS A 2 -16.78 0.34 -10.45
C HIS A 2 -17.98 0.42 -9.51
N SER A 3 -19.18 0.24 -10.04
CA SER A 3 -20.45 0.31 -9.27
C SER A 3 -20.53 -0.75 -8.14
N GLU A 4 -19.94 -1.92 -8.36
CA GLU A 4 -19.89 -3.01 -7.36
C GLU A 4 -19.23 -2.60 -6.03
N LEU A 5 -18.26 -1.67 -6.07
CA LEU A 5 -17.62 -1.15 -4.87
C LEU A 5 -18.60 -0.40 -3.96
N ILE A 6 -19.59 0.27 -4.51
CA ILE A 6 -20.54 1.12 -3.73
C ILE A 6 -21.26 0.35 -2.64
N GLU A 7 -21.63 -0.88 -2.91
CA GLU A 7 -22.34 -1.71 -1.94
C GLU A 7 -21.51 -1.96 -0.67
N LYS A 8 -20.17 -2.00 -0.85
CA LYS A 8 -19.22 -2.19 0.25
C LYS A 8 -18.80 -0.89 0.93
N LEU A 9 -19.08 0.28 0.32
CA LEU A 9 -18.67 1.56 0.89
C LEU A 9 -19.58 2.00 2.03
N ARG A 10 -18.97 2.57 3.07
CA ARG A 10 -19.65 3.22 4.20
C ARG A 10 -18.99 4.56 4.48
N CYS A 11 -19.79 5.51 4.95
CA CYS A 11 -19.29 6.79 5.39
C CYS A 11 -18.39 6.60 6.62
N PRO A 12 -17.11 6.97 6.59
CA PRO A 12 -16.19 6.74 7.72
C PRO A 12 -16.56 7.57 8.96
N ALA A 13 -17.31 8.67 8.79
CA ALA A 13 -17.75 9.52 9.88
C ALA A 13 -19.05 9.03 10.55
N SER A 14 -19.95 8.35 9.82
CA SER A 14 -21.28 8.00 10.34
C SER A 14 -21.65 6.51 10.21
N GLY A 15 -20.84 5.71 9.51
CA GLY A 15 -21.13 4.30 9.19
C GLY A 15 -22.27 4.09 8.19
N LYS A 16 -22.92 5.17 7.72
CA LYS A 16 -24.06 5.09 6.81
C LYS A 16 -23.65 4.73 5.39
N ARG A 17 -24.59 4.17 4.61
CA ARG A 17 -24.39 3.91 3.17
C ARG A 17 -24.08 5.20 2.42
N LEU A 18 -23.35 5.06 1.33
CA LEU A 18 -23.02 6.14 0.42
C LEU A 18 -23.82 5.99 -0.88
N LYS A 19 -24.16 7.12 -1.50
CA LYS A 19 -24.79 7.21 -2.82
C LYS A 19 -23.87 8.01 -3.74
N ILE A 20 -23.90 7.68 -5.03
CA ILE A 20 -23.19 8.47 -6.03
C ILE A 20 -24.02 9.72 -6.36
N GLU A 21 -23.32 10.84 -6.37
CA GLU A 21 -23.76 12.09 -6.99
C GLU A 21 -22.82 12.37 -8.15
N SER A 22 -23.23 12.01 -9.37
CA SER A 22 -22.47 12.20 -10.59
C SER A 22 -23.36 12.86 -11.65
N GLU A 23 -22.78 13.72 -12.45
CA GLU A 23 -23.42 14.32 -13.63
C GLU A 23 -23.35 13.37 -14.84
N GLU A 24 -22.56 12.31 -14.76
CA GLU A 24 -22.35 11.34 -15.83
C GLU A 24 -23.38 10.19 -15.79
N ASN A 25 -23.73 9.67 -16.97
CA ASN A 25 -24.56 8.47 -17.09
C ASN A 25 -23.86 7.26 -16.47
N LEU A 26 -24.51 6.61 -15.51
CA LEU A 26 -24.00 5.47 -14.72
C LEU A 26 -23.81 4.15 -15.51
N SER A 27 -23.70 4.21 -16.83
CA SER A 27 -23.56 3.01 -17.68
C SER A 27 -22.12 2.46 -17.78
N GLY A 28 -21.15 3.09 -17.11
CA GLY A 28 -19.74 2.70 -17.12
C GLY A 28 -19.02 2.96 -15.80
N PRO A 29 -17.69 2.77 -15.76
CA PRO A 29 -16.88 3.16 -14.61
C PRO A 29 -16.96 4.66 -14.33
N ILE A 30 -17.15 5.04 -13.07
CA ILE A 30 -17.29 6.44 -12.65
C ILE A 30 -15.89 7.02 -12.45
N GLU A 31 -15.52 8.00 -13.30
CA GLU A 31 -14.22 8.64 -13.27
C GLU A 31 -14.20 9.85 -12.30
N ALA A 32 -15.30 10.63 -12.29
CA ALA A 32 -15.43 11.82 -11.46
C ALA A 32 -16.82 11.92 -10.83
N GLY A 33 -16.94 12.66 -9.73
CA GLY A 33 -18.21 12.85 -9.03
C GLY A 33 -18.01 12.89 -7.52
N PHE A 34 -19.08 12.60 -6.79
CA PHE A 34 -19.05 12.56 -5.34
C PHE A 34 -19.79 11.35 -4.79
N LEU A 35 -19.31 10.88 -3.66
CA LEU A 35 -20.04 9.98 -2.78
C LEU A 35 -20.67 10.80 -1.65
N VAL A 36 -21.96 10.66 -1.47
CA VAL A 36 -22.71 11.39 -0.44
C VAL A 36 -23.34 10.40 0.53
N SER A 37 -23.19 10.66 1.83
CA SER A 37 -23.83 9.83 2.85
C SER A 37 -25.37 9.95 2.76
N THR A 38 -26.07 8.87 3.07
CA THR A 38 -27.55 8.82 2.93
C THR A 38 -28.28 9.85 3.79
N ASP A 39 -27.62 10.44 4.80
CA ASP A 39 -28.14 11.56 5.59
C ASP A 39 -27.74 12.94 5.03
N GLY A 40 -27.05 13.00 3.91
CA GLY A 40 -26.62 14.23 3.25
C GLY A 40 -25.52 15.02 3.96
N LYS A 41 -24.99 14.52 5.10
CA LYS A 41 -24.06 15.31 5.94
C LYS A 41 -22.60 15.25 5.49
N ASN A 42 -22.21 14.19 4.79
CA ASN A 42 -20.83 13.98 4.40
C ASN A 42 -20.73 13.74 2.89
N ARG A 43 -19.74 14.35 2.27
CA ARG A 43 -19.50 14.30 0.83
C ARG A 43 -18.02 14.04 0.55
N TYR A 44 -17.71 13.06 -0.29
CA TYR A 44 -16.37 12.62 -0.60
C TYR A 44 -16.15 12.62 -2.11
N PRO A 45 -15.08 13.23 -2.64
CA PRO A 45 -14.86 13.29 -4.07
C PRO A 45 -14.40 11.94 -4.63
N ILE A 46 -14.79 11.68 -5.88
CA ILE A 46 -14.21 10.65 -6.74
C ILE A 46 -13.33 11.39 -7.75
N ARG A 47 -12.04 11.02 -7.83
CA ARG A 47 -11.08 11.59 -8.78
C ARG A 47 -10.34 10.44 -9.46
N ASP A 48 -10.29 10.46 -10.79
CA ASP A 48 -9.65 9.41 -11.61
C ASP A 48 -10.15 8.00 -11.25
N GLY A 49 -11.46 7.87 -11.00
CA GLY A 49 -12.07 6.62 -10.60
C GLY A 49 -11.79 6.14 -9.17
N VAL A 50 -11.09 6.95 -8.34
CA VAL A 50 -10.74 6.62 -6.95
C VAL A 50 -11.55 7.47 -5.98
N PRO A 51 -12.34 6.86 -5.08
CA PRO A 51 -12.98 7.57 -3.97
C PRO A 51 -11.93 8.05 -2.96
N ARG A 52 -12.04 9.31 -2.52
CA ARG A 52 -11.07 9.97 -1.63
C ARG A 52 -11.75 10.32 -0.30
N PHE A 53 -11.38 9.63 0.76
CA PHE A 53 -11.96 9.79 2.10
C PHE A 53 -11.05 10.54 3.07
N VAL A 54 -9.87 10.94 2.63
CA VAL A 54 -8.87 11.64 3.45
C VAL A 54 -8.42 12.93 2.77
N PRO A 55 -7.91 13.92 3.52
CA PRO A 55 -7.35 15.13 2.95
C PRO A 55 -6.20 14.83 1.97
N GLU A 56 -6.07 15.66 0.95
CA GLU A 56 -5.02 15.54 -0.07
C GLU A 56 -3.63 15.71 0.57
N GLU A 57 -3.49 16.72 1.43
CA GLU A 57 -2.29 16.92 2.24
C GLU A 57 -2.40 16.15 3.55
N ASN A 58 -1.51 15.19 3.76
CA ASN A 58 -1.49 14.37 4.94
C ASN A 58 -0.07 13.91 5.32
N TYR A 59 0.10 13.31 6.51
CA TYR A 59 1.40 12.90 7.02
C TYR A 59 2.13 11.84 6.17
N ALA A 60 1.42 11.14 5.31
CA ALA A 60 1.97 10.10 4.44
C ALA A 60 2.39 10.63 3.05
N GLY A 61 2.39 11.95 2.82
CA GLY A 61 2.72 12.56 1.53
C GLY A 61 4.08 12.14 0.97
N SER A 62 5.09 11.91 1.83
CA SER A 62 6.40 11.41 1.40
C SER A 62 6.35 9.98 0.85
N PHE A 63 5.48 9.12 1.39
CA PHE A 63 5.24 7.78 0.85
C PHE A 63 4.54 7.86 -0.50
N GLY A 64 3.51 8.70 -0.61
CA GLY A 64 2.82 8.93 -1.87
C GLY A 64 3.77 9.37 -2.98
N MET A 65 4.61 10.39 -2.71
CA MET A 65 5.63 10.84 -3.66
C MET A 65 6.60 9.72 -4.05
N GLN A 66 7.11 8.95 -3.09
CA GLN A 66 8.05 7.86 -3.35
C GLN A 66 7.42 6.79 -4.26
N TRP A 67 6.21 6.34 -3.95
CA TRP A 67 5.55 5.29 -4.73
C TRP A 67 5.14 5.76 -6.12
N ASN A 68 4.75 7.01 -6.29
CA ASN A 68 4.46 7.55 -7.63
C ASN A 68 5.73 7.67 -8.49
N LEU A 69 6.87 8.08 -7.91
CA LEU A 69 8.15 8.17 -8.63
C LEU A 69 8.74 6.79 -8.98
N PHE A 70 8.56 5.80 -8.12
CA PHE A 70 9.18 4.48 -8.24
C PHE A 70 8.15 3.35 -8.31
N ARG A 71 7.02 3.60 -8.93
CA ARG A 71 5.82 2.74 -8.90
C ARG A 71 6.07 1.29 -9.31
N GLY A 72 6.93 1.04 -10.30
CA GLY A 72 7.19 -0.31 -10.83
C GLY A 72 8.23 -1.13 -10.07
N THR A 73 8.96 -0.52 -9.10
CA THR A 73 10.16 -1.17 -8.54
C THR A 73 9.91 -2.43 -7.74
N GLN A 74 8.71 -2.64 -7.22
CA GLN A 74 8.37 -3.81 -6.40
C GLN A 74 7.32 -4.73 -7.03
N LEU A 75 6.90 -4.45 -8.26
CA LEU A 75 5.97 -5.30 -8.99
C LEU A 75 6.71 -6.45 -9.66
N ASP A 76 6.18 -7.65 -9.52
CA ASP A 76 6.76 -8.83 -10.14
C ASP A 76 6.63 -8.77 -11.67
N SER A 77 5.55 -8.19 -12.19
CA SER A 77 5.36 -7.92 -13.63
C SER A 77 6.40 -6.98 -14.22
N CYS A 78 6.94 -6.04 -13.42
CA CYS A 78 7.98 -5.11 -13.86
C CYS A 78 9.40 -5.68 -13.69
N SER A 79 9.63 -6.45 -12.62
CA SER A 79 10.95 -7.01 -12.30
C SER A 79 11.25 -8.30 -13.07
N GLY A 80 10.23 -9.02 -13.53
CA GLY A 80 10.34 -10.35 -14.12
C GLY A 80 10.70 -11.46 -13.11
N HIS A 81 10.65 -11.16 -11.80
CA HIS A 81 10.98 -12.10 -10.73
C HIS A 81 9.85 -12.20 -9.71
N PRO A 82 9.48 -13.41 -9.23
CA PRO A 82 8.34 -13.62 -8.32
C PRO A 82 8.68 -13.28 -6.86
N ILE A 83 9.32 -12.13 -6.62
CA ILE A 83 9.78 -11.72 -5.27
C ILE A 83 8.59 -11.39 -4.39
N SER A 84 7.62 -10.65 -4.93
CA SER A 84 6.43 -10.23 -4.19
C SER A 84 5.48 -11.39 -3.99
N ALA A 85 5.28 -12.22 -4.99
CA ALA A 85 4.47 -13.44 -4.91
C ALA A 85 5.04 -14.40 -3.86
N ASN A 86 6.34 -14.70 -3.91
CA ASN A 86 6.99 -15.57 -2.92
C ASN A 86 6.84 -15.04 -1.49
N ARG A 87 7.00 -13.72 -1.29
CA ARG A 87 6.80 -13.10 0.01
C ARG A 87 5.36 -13.16 0.46
N PHE A 88 4.41 -12.87 -0.43
CA PHE A 88 2.97 -12.87 -0.13
C PHE A 88 2.51 -14.26 0.33
N TRP A 89 2.76 -15.29 -0.47
CA TRP A 89 2.36 -16.66 -0.15
C TRP A 89 3.04 -17.19 1.11
N LYS A 90 4.32 -16.85 1.32
CA LYS A 90 5.05 -17.23 2.55
C LYS A 90 4.49 -16.54 3.79
N ALA A 91 4.13 -15.27 3.70
CA ALA A 91 3.62 -14.50 4.83
C ALA A 91 2.19 -14.90 5.20
N THR A 92 1.33 -15.06 4.21
CA THR A 92 -0.08 -15.37 4.42
C THR A 92 -0.35 -16.85 4.70
N GLY A 93 0.46 -17.74 4.13
CA GLY A 93 0.18 -19.18 4.12
C GLY A 93 -1.03 -19.57 3.27
N TRP A 94 -1.64 -18.62 2.56
CA TRP A 94 -2.79 -18.87 1.70
C TRP A 94 -2.37 -19.55 0.39
N LYS A 95 -3.34 -20.09 -0.33
CA LYS A 95 -3.15 -20.69 -1.65
C LYS A 95 -3.91 -19.89 -2.71
N PRO A 96 -3.40 -19.80 -3.95
CA PRO A 96 -4.06 -19.07 -5.02
C PRO A 96 -5.52 -19.44 -5.23
N GLU A 97 -5.83 -20.75 -5.13
CA GLU A 97 -7.18 -21.27 -5.34
C GLU A 97 -8.19 -20.74 -4.33
N GLN A 98 -7.74 -20.41 -3.12
CA GLN A 98 -8.58 -19.86 -2.05
C GLN A 98 -8.99 -18.42 -2.31
N LEU A 99 -8.18 -17.66 -3.07
CA LEU A 99 -8.46 -16.27 -3.36
C LEU A 99 -9.35 -16.08 -4.59
N LYS A 100 -9.56 -17.12 -5.40
CA LYS A 100 -10.34 -17.02 -6.63
C LYS A 100 -11.79 -16.61 -6.35
N GLY A 101 -12.18 -15.43 -6.85
CA GLY A 101 -13.51 -14.85 -6.65
C GLY A 101 -13.76 -14.26 -5.25
N ALA A 102 -12.82 -14.44 -4.31
CA ALA A 102 -12.92 -13.93 -2.94
C ALA A 102 -12.77 -12.40 -2.88
N TRP A 103 -13.44 -11.76 -1.93
CA TRP A 103 -13.23 -10.37 -1.59
C TRP A 103 -12.03 -10.23 -0.65
N VAL A 104 -11.00 -9.56 -1.12
CA VAL A 104 -9.73 -9.35 -0.42
C VAL A 104 -9.54 -7.88 -0.14
N LEU A 105 -9.16 -7.53 1.09
CA LEU A 105 -8.82 -6.17 1.49
C LEU A 105 -7.31 -6.04 1.70
N ASP A 106 -6.67 -5.19 0.90
CA ASP A 106 -5.27 -4.78 1.02
C ASP A 106 -5.19 -3.42 1.71
N VAL A 107 -4.76 -3.37 2.98
CA VAL A 107 -4.67 -2.12 3.74
C VAL A 107 -3.23 -1.62 3.80
N GLY A 108 -3.00 -0.47 3.16
CA GLY A 108 -1.68 0.10 2.91
C GLY A 108 -1.04 -0.48 1.66
N CYS A 109 -1.81 -0.54 0.57
CA CYS A 109 -1.40 -1.21 -0.67
C CYS A 109 -0.19 -0.58 -1.36
N GLY A 110 0.17 0.68 -1.04
CA GLY A 110 1.23 1.40 -1.71
C GLY A 110 1.01 1.44 -3.23
N ALA A 111 2.01 1.04 -4.00
CA ALA A 111 1.92 0.97 -5.47
C ALA A 111 1.25 -0.32 -6.00
N GLY A 112 0.63 -1.12 -5.13
CA GLY A 112 -0.11 -2.32 -5.53
C GLY A 112 0.71 -3.62 -5.54
N ARG A 113 1.85 -3.65 -4.85
CA ARG A 113 2.78 -4.79 -4.84
C ARG A 113 2.13 -6.14 -4.55
N PHE A 114 1.32 -6.23 -3.51
CA PHE A 114 0.66 -7.47 -3.09
C PHE A 114 -0.75 -7.59 -3.69
N ALA A 115 -1.38 -6.45 -4.00
CA ALA A 115 -2.62 -6.43 -4.77
C ALA A 115 -2.44 -7.11 -6.14
N GLU A 116 -1.30 -6.91 -6.83
CA GLU A 116 -0.96 -7.61 -8.06
C GLU A 116 -1.05 -9.14 -7.91
N VAL A 117 -0.48 -9.68 -6.83
CA VAL A 117 -0.45 -11.12 -6.56
C VAL A 117 -1.85 -11.66 -6.30
N ALA A 118 -2.65 -10.96 -5.49
CA ALA A 118 -4.02 -11.38 -5.19
C ALA A 118 -4.93 -11.30 -6.43
N LEU A 119 -4.79 -10.26 -7.27
CA LEU A 119 -5.51 -10.13 -8.54
C LEU A 119 -5.14 -11.24 -9.53
N GLN A 120 -3.86 -11.59 -9.62
CA GLN A 120 -3.40 -12.72 -10.46
C GLN A 120 -3.97 -14.06 -10.00
N ALA A 121 -4.28 -14.21 -8.71
CA ALA A 121 -4.99 -15.37 -8.17
C ALA A 121 -6.52 -15.32 -8.42
N GLY A 122 -7.02 -14.27 -9.06
CA GLY A 122 -8.44 -14.11 -9.39
C GLY A 122 -9.30 -13.53 -8.26
N ALA A 123 -8.69 -12.84 -7.29
CA ALA A 123 -9.40 -12.16 -6.23
C ALA A 123 -10.08 -10.85 -6.71
N LYS A 124 -11.10 -10.41 -5.97
CA LYS A 124 -11.64 -9.05 -6.00
C LYS A 124 -10.93 -8.24 -4.90
N VAL A 125 -10.01 -7.35 -5.28
CA VAL A 125 -9.14 -6.66 -4.32
C VAL A 125 -9.61 -5.23 -4.10
N VAL A 126 -10.05 -4.92 -2.88
CA VAL A 126 -10.18 -3.54 -2.41
C VAL A 126 -8.83 -3.11 -1.87
N ALA A 127 -8.17 -2.21 -2.60
CA ALA A 127 -6.85 -1.69 -2.26
C ALA A 127 -6.99 -0.32 -1.59
N VAL A 128 -6.57 -0.20 -0.33
CA VAL A 128 -6.67 1.04 0.44
C VAL A 128 -5.29 1.57 0.77
N ASP A 129 -5.06 2.85 0.49
CA ASP A 129 -3.88 3.58 0.97
C ASP A 129 -4.27 4.97 1.47
N TYR A 130 -3.59 5.45 2.51
CA TYR A 130 -3.81 6.77 3.06
C TYR A 130 -3.21 7.88 2.19
N SER A 131 -2.11 7.58 1.52
CA SER A 131 -1.35 8.50 0.69
C SER A 131 -1.82 8.49 -0.77
N SER A 132 -1.24 9.37 -1.59
CA SER A 132 -1.40 9.35 -3.04
C SER A 132 -0.73 8.14 -3.74
N ALA A 133 -0.13 7.21 -2.99
CA ALA A 133 0.36 5.94 -3.54
C ALA A 133 -0.74 5.12 -4.22
N ILE A 134 -2.00 5.33 -3.83
CA ILE A 134 -3.15 4.70 -4.47
C ILE A 134 -3.22 5.02 -5.98
N ASP A 135 -2.72 6.19 -6.40
CA ASP A 135 -2.67 6.56 -7.82
C ASP A 135 -1.65 5.71 -8.57
N ALA A 136 -0.51 5.42 -7.95
CA ALA A 136 0.47 4.47 -8.49
C ALA A 136 -0.11 3.05 -8.56
N CYS A 137 -0.86 2.61 -7.56
CA CYS A 137 -1.55 1.32 -7.55
C CYS A 137 -2.53 1.22 -8.74
N LEU A 138 -3.40 2.22 -8.92
CA LEU A 138 -4.33 2.27 -10.05
C LEU A 138 -3.60 2.24 -11.39
N GLN A 139 -2.56 3.08 -11.57
CA GLN A 139 -1.79 3.12 -12.82
C GLN A 139 -1.09 1.80 -13.15
N ASN A 140 -0.58 1.11 -12.14
CA ASN A 140 0.10 -0.17 -12.32
C ASN A 140 -0.85 -1.30 -12.66
N LEU A 141 -2.03 -1.32 -12.04
CA LEU A 141 -2.96 -2.44 -12.07
C LEU A 141 -4.28 -2.14 -12.80
N SER A 142 -4.37 -1.01 -13.51
CA SER A 142 -5.58 -0.58 -14.26
C SER A 142 -6.07 -1.59 -15.30
N LYS A 143 -5.19 -2.49 -15.76
CA LYS A 143 -5.52 -3.55 -16.72
C LYS A 143 -5.95 -4.85 -16.05
N CYS A 144 -5.90 -4.93 -14.73
CA CYS A 144 -6.32 -6.11 -13.99
C CYS A 144 -7.79 -5.98 -13.62
N ASP A 145 -8.59 -6.99 -13.96
CA ASP A 145 -9.97 -7.07 -13.49
C ASP A 145 -10.01 -7.29 -11.97
N GLY A 146 -11.03 -6.74 -11.32
CA GLY A 146 -11.25 -6.96 -9.89
C GLY A 146 -10.48 -6.02 -8.96
N LEU A 147 -9.85 -4.95 -9.45
CA LEU A 147 -9.23 -3.91 -8.62
C LEU A 147 -10.24 -2.81 -8.24
N TYR A 148 -10.31 -2.51 -6.93
CA TYR A 148 -11.15 -1.46 -6.35
C TYR A 148 -10.30 -0.54 -5.47
N PRO A 149 -9.66 0.51 -6.03
CA PRO A 149 -8.77 1.40 -5.30
C PRO A 149 -9.56 2.42 -4.49
N ILE A 150 -9.10 2.71 -3.27
CA ILE A 150 -9.67 3.68 -2.34
C ILE A 150 -8.56 4.47 -1.65
N GLN A 151 -8.66 5.79 -1.58
CA GLN A 151 -7.83 6.57 -0.66
C GLN A 151 -8.56 6.72 0.68
N GLY A 152 -8.05 6.04 1.71
CA GLY A 152 -8.74 5.94 3.01
C GLY A 152 -7.81 5.78 4.20
N ASP A 153 -8.36 6.02 5.38
CA ASP A 153 -7.65 5.91 6.65
C ASP A 153 -7.88 4.53 7.29
N ILE A 154 -6.79 3.85 7.68
CA ILE A 154 -6.86 2.57 8.39
C ILE A 154 -7.63 2.67 9.70
N TYR A 155 -7.65 3.84 10.34
CA TYR A 155 -8.35 4.06 11.60
C TYR A 155 -9.86 4.22 11.45
N SER A 156 -10.33 4.48 10.22
CA SER A 156 -11.74 4.67 9.87
C SER A 156 -11.98 4.24 8.43
N LEU A 157 -11.80 2.94 8.17
CA LEU A 157 -11.98 2.37 6.85
C LEU A 157 -13.39 2.66 6.33
N PRO A 158 -13.53 3.22 5.11
CA PRO A 158 -14.82 3.58 4.54
C PRO A 158 -15.56 2.37 3.95
N LEU A 159 -15.59 1.27 4.72
CA LEU A 159 -16.02 -0.04 4.25
C LEU A 159 -17.02 -0.68 5.22
N GLU A 160 -17.85 -1.57 4.70
CA GLU A 160 -18.77 -2.37 5.49
C GLU A 160 -18.01 -3.35 6.37
N LEU A 161 -18.43 -3.45 7.63
CA LEU A 161 -17.86 -4.42 8.58
C LEU A 161 -18.23 -5.85 8.15
N GLY A 162 -17.31 -6.78 8.34
CA GLY A 162 -17.56 -8.19 8.05
C GLY A 162 -17.70 -8.52 6.56
N ALA A 163 -17.16 -7.68 5.65
CA ALA A 163 -17.43 -7.80 4.22
C ALA A 163 -16.33 -8.50 3.41
N PHE A 164 -15.24 -8.96 4.06
CA PHE A 164 -14.07 -9.50 3.36
C PHE A 164 -13.71 -10.92 3.82
N ASP A 165 -13.48 -11.79 2.86
CA ASP A 165 -13.02 -13.16 3.09
C ASP A 165 -11.56 -13.18 3.57
N TYR A 166 -10.74 -12.27 3.05
CA TYR A 166 -9.33 -12.12 3.40
C TYR A 166 -8.98 -10.65 3.62
N VAL A 167 -8.25 -10.38 4.70
CA VAL A 167 -7.71 -9.04 4.99
C VAL A 167 -6.22 -9.16 5.21
N TYR A 168 -5.44 -8.29 4.60
CA TYR A 168 -4.01 -8.23 4.91
C TYR A 168 -3.48 -6.80 4.97
N SER A 169 -2.40 -6.63 5.75
CA SER A 169 -1.64 -5.41 5.83
C SER A 169 -0.16 -5.75 6.02
N LEU A 170 0.62 -5.71 4.94
CA LEU A 170 1.99 -6.20 4.92
C LEU A 170 3.01 -5.07 4.78
N GLY A 171 3.83 -4.88 5.81
CA GLY A 171 4.87 -3.85 5.85
C GLY A 171 4.35 -2.44 6.15
N VAL A 172 3.18 -2.30 6.77
CA VAL A 172 2.43 -1.03 6.91
C VAL A 172 2.31 -0.57 8.35
N LEU A 173 1.86 -1.42 9.26
CA LEU A 173 1.43 -1.04 10.61
C LEU A 173 2.49 -0.25 11.39
N GLN A 174 3.78 -0.59 11.25
CA GLN A 174 4.89 0.13 11.89
C GLN A 174 5.08 1.57 11.41
N HIS A 175 4.41 1.98 10.34
CA HIS A 175 4.44 3.35 9.81
C HIS A 175 3.22 4.18 10.22
N THR A 176 2.24 3.56 10.87
CA THR A 176 1.08 4.25 11.41
C THR A 176 1.42 4.95 12.74
N PRO A 177 0.78 6.09 13.07
CA PRO A 177 0.97 6.77 14.35
C PRO A 177 0.63 5.91 15.57
N ASP A 178 -0.43 5.11 15.49
CA ASP A 178 -0.89 4.18 16.52
C ASP A 178 -1.05 2.77 15.92
N VAL A 179 -0.03 1.93 16.13
CA VAL A 179 0.03 0.56 15.60
C VAL A 179 -1.09 -0.32 16.18
N ARG A 180 -1.42 -0.16 17.46
CA ARG A 180 -2.44 -0.96 18.13
C ARG A 180 -3.81 -0.68 17.57
N ARG A 181 -4.18 0.59 17.50
CA ARG A 181 -5.47 1.02 16.92
C ARG A 181 -5.59 0.61 15.45
N ALA A 182 -4.49 0.72 14.68
CA ALA A 182 -4.47 0.28 13.29
C ALA A 182 -4.72 -1.23 13.17
N PHE A 183 -4.09 -2.04 14.03
CA PHE A 183 -4.33 -3.48 14.07
C PHE A 183 -5.77 -3.82 14.45
N GLU A 184 -6.31 -3.18 15.50
CA GLU A 184 -7.66 -3.44 16.01
C GLU A 184 -8.77 -3.12 14.98
N ALA A 185 -8.49 -2.27 13.98
CA ALA A 185 -9.44 -1.96 12.91
C ALA A 185 -9.58 -3.08 11.86
N LEU A 186 -8.55 -3.91 11.68
CA LEU A 186 -8.52 -4.91 10.60
C LEU A 186 -9.47 -6.10 10.82
N PRO A 187 -9.54 -6.72 12.02
CA PRO A 187 -10.45 -7.83 12.27
C PRO A 187 -11.93 -7.47 12.06
N LEU A 188 -12.29 -6.21 12.23
CA LEU A 188 -13.66 -5.74 12.03
C LEU A 188 -14.14 -5.85 10.57
N MET A 189 -13.21 -5.92 9.63
CA MET A 189 -13.49 -6.03 8.20
C MET A 189 -13.74 -7.48 7.76
N LEU A 190 -13.36 -8.48 8.58
CA LEU A 190 -13.47 -9.90 8.23
C LEU A 190 -14.89 -10.43 8.29
N ALA A 191 -15.27 -11.20 7.29
CA ALA A 191 -16.43 -12.09 7.35
C ALA A 191 -16.23 -13.16 8.46
N SER A 192 -17.31 -13.87 8.83
CA SER A 192 -17.31 -14.83 9.96
C SER A 192 -16.20 -15.89 9.87
N GLU A 193 -15.87 -16.36 8.67
CA GLU A 193 -14.82 -17.37 8.41
C GLU A 193 -13.59 -16.75 7.73
N GLY A 194 -13.47 -15.41 7.80
CA GLY A 194 -12.40 -14.68 7.12
C GLY A 194 -11.02 -14.85 7.77
N CYS A 195 -9.99 -14.67 6.98
CA CYS A 195 -8.59 -14.79 7.41
C CYS A 195 -7.87 -13.43 7.41
N LEU A 196 -7.14 -13.14 8.50
CA LEU A 196 -6.30 -11.94 8.64
C LEU A 196 -4.82 -12.29 8.55
N CYS A 197 -4.07 -11.53 7.75
CA CYS A 197 -2.61 -11.59 7.76
C CYS A 197 -2.01 -10.19 7.95
N VAL A 198 -1.16 -10.04 8.95
CA VAL A 198 -0.40 -8.82 9.19
C VAL A 198 1.06 -9.16 9.41
N ASP A 199 1.95 -8.28 8.97
CA ASP A 199 3.36 -8.35 9.35
C ASP A 199 3.84 -7.03 9.96
N TYR A 200 4.91 -7.12 10.73
CA TYR A 200 5.59 -5.96 11.29
C TYR A 200 7.09 -6.24 11.40
N TYR A 201 7.88 -5.17 11.41
CA TYR A 201 9.32 -5.33 11.52
C TYR A 201 9.73 -5.62 12.95
N GLU A 202 10.46 -6.71 13.13
CA GLU A 202 11.07 -7.01 14.40
C GLU A 202 12.11 -5.93 14.77
N LYS A 203 12.02 -5.42 15.99
CA LYS A 203 13.04 -4.51 16.54
C LYS A 203 14.24 -5.32 16.97
N SER A 204 15.22 -5.49 16.10
CA SER A 204 16.51 -6.07 16.46
C SER A 204 17.41 -5.03 17.11
N TRP A 205 18.11 -5.43 18.18
CA TRP A 205 19.11 -4.57 18.85
C TRP A 205 20.22 -4.12 17.89
N CYS A 206 20.62 -5.00 16.98
CA CYS A 206 21.63 -4.75 15.95
C CYS A 206 21.19 -3.69 14.94
N SER A 207 19.87 -3.43 14.80
CA SER A 207 19.37 -2.45 13.84
C SER A 207 19.83 -1.02 14.16
N LYS A 208 20.13 -0.71 15.43
CA LYS A 208 20.63 0.60 15.87
C LYS A 208 21.97 0.98 15.24
N PHE A 209 22.78 0.00 14.83
CA PHE A 209 24.09 0.21 14.19
C PHE A 209 23.98 0.44 12.68
N LEU A 210 22.81 0.33 12.09
CA LEU A 210 22.64 0.56 10.65
C LEU A 210 22.67 2.06 10.32
N PRO A 211 23.41 2.49 9.27
CA PRO A 211 23.56 3.89 8.86
C PRO A 211 22.26 4.63 8.68
N LYS A 212 21.19 3.94 8.25
CA LYS A 212 19.85 4.52 8.08
C LYS A 212 19.29 5.14 9.36
N TYR A 213 19.63 4.61 10.54
CA TYR A 213 19.15 5.17 11.81
C TYR A 213 19.93 6.41 12.25
N TRP A 214 21.21 6.52 11.86
CA TRP A 214 22.04 7.70 12.16
C TRP A 214 21.78 8.84 11.18
N LEU A 215 21.49 8.53 9.92
CA LEU A 215 21.16 9.53 8.92
C LEU A 215 19.74 10.07 9.08
N ARG A 216 18.82 9.29 9.65
CA ARG A 216 17.40 9.62 9.77
C ARG A 216 17.09 10.94 10.48
N PRO A 217 17.76 11.33 11.59
CA PRO A 217 17.51 12.62 12.24
C PRO A 217 17.78 13.82 11.34
N VAL A 218 18.79 13.71 10.45
CA VAL A 218 19.14 14.75 9.47
C VAL A 218 18.22 14.69 8.28
N THR A 219 18.01 13.52 7.68
CA THR A 219 17.21 13.36 6.47
C THR A 219 15.73 13.70 6.67
N LYS A 220 15.18 13.50 7.86
CA LYS A 220 13.81 13.91 8.21
C LYS A 220 13.57 15.42 8.18
N LYS A 221 14.63 16.23 8.31
CA LYS A 221 14.55 17.70 8.29
C LYS A 221 14.66 18.26 6.88
N LEU A 222 15.07 17.46 5.91
CA LEU A 222 15.23 17.86 4.52
C LEU A 222 13.89 17.78 3.79
N GLN A 223 13.65 18.73 2.90
CA GLN A 223 12.54 18.65 1.94
C GLN A 223 12.75 17.44 1.01
N ASN A 224 11.67 16.77 0.64
CA ASN A 224 11.70 15.56 -0.18
C ASN A 224 12.48 15.77 -1.51
N GLU A 225 12.32 16.92 -2.16
CA GLU A 225 13.02 17.25 -3.40
C GLU A 225 14.53 17.38 -3.21
N THR A 226 14.95 18.02 -2.13
CA THR A 226 16.38 18.18 -1.79
C THR A 226 17.00 16.81 -1.49
N LEU A 227 16.30 15.99 -0.71
CA LEU A 227 16.74 14.62 -0.42
C LEU A 227 16.86 13.79 -1.70
N LEU A 228 15.89 13.90 -2.62
CA LEU A 228 15.91 13.20 -3.90
C LEU A 228 17.11 13.64 -4.78
N ARG A 229 17.42 14.96 -4.83
CA ARG A 229 18.61 15.45 -5.55
C ARG A 229 19.90 14.87 -4.97
N ILE A 230 20.04 14.87 -3.66
CA ILE A 230 21.20 14.26 -2.97
C ILE A 230 21.31 12.77 -3.32
N LEU A 231 20.20 12.02 -3.24
CA LEU A 231 20.18 10.60 -3.55
C LEU A 231 20.53 10.29 -5.01
N LYS A 232 20.07 11.11 -5.97
CA LYS A 232 20.42 10.96 -7.40
C LYS A 232 21.92 11.04 -7.66
N VAL A 233 22.66 11.81 -6.86
CA VAL A 233 24.13 11.90 -6.97
C VAL A 233 24.81 10.81 -6.15
N TRP A 234 24.32 10.57 -4.94
CA TRP A 234 24.95 9.66 -3.98
C TRP A 234 24.84 8.18 -4.34
N VAL A 235 23.65 7.76 -4.80
CA VAL A 235 23.39 6.34 -5.12
C VAL A 235 24.28 5.81 -6.23
N PRO A 236 24.47 6.49 -7.38
CA PRO A 236 25.39 6.01 -8.44
C PRO A 236 26.84 5.83 -7.98
N ILE A 237 27.29 6.65 -7.01
CA ILE A 237 28.65 6.54 -6.44
C ILE A 237 28.76 5.38 -5.47
N MET A 238 27.78 5.25 -4.58
CA MET A 238 27.83 4.26 -3.49
C MET A 238 27.44 2.85 -3.92
N LEU A 239 26.65 2.72 -4.98
CA LEU A 239 26.17 1.41 -5.44
C LEU A 239 27.31 0.51 -5.95
N PRO A 240 28.24 0.99 -6.81
CA PRO A 240 29.43 0.21 -7.21
C PRO A 240 30.29 -0.19 -6.01
N LEU A 241 30.50 0.75 -5.07
CA LEU A 241 31.24 0.47 -3.84
C LEU A 241 30.58 -0.64 -3.01
N SER A 242 29.25 -0.56 -2.87
CA SER A 242 28.47 -1.61 -2.16
C SER A 242 28.59 -2.97 -2.84
N ARG A 243 28.62 -3.01 -4.18
CA ARG A 243 28.85 -4.25 -4.95
C ARG A 243 30.25 -4.82 -4.72
N LEU A 244 31.28 -3.98 -4.78
CA LEU A 244 32.68 -4.39 -4.53
C LEU A 244 32.85 -4.94 -3.11
N VAL A 245 32.34 -4.23 -2.11
CA VAL A 245 32.36 -4.71 -0.71
C VAL A 245 31.66 -6.05 -0.55
N GLY A 246 30.60 -6.27 -1.32
CA GLY A 246 29.87 -7.54 -1.34
C GLY A 246 30.67 -8.75 -1.84
N LEU A 247 31.73 -8.52 -2.61
CA LEU A 247 32.62 -9.58 -3.13
C LEU A 247 33.61 -10.07 -2.07
N VAL A 248 33.73 -9.41 -0.91
CA VAL A 248 34.61 -9.85 0.17
C VAL A 248 34.14 -11.19 0.72
N PRO A 249 34.95 -12.26 0.64
CA PRO A 249 34.58 -13.58 1.13
C PRO A 249 34.23 -13.54 2.63
N ARG A 250 33.24 -14.34 3.05
CA ARG A 250 32.76 -14.48 4.43
C ARG A 250 32.04 -13.26 5.04
N TYR A 251 32.51 -12.03 4.77
CA TYR A 251 32.03 -10.83 5.47
C TYR A 251 31.31 -9.83 4.58
N GLY A 252 31.30 -10.02 3.27
CA GLY A 252 30.77 -9.06 2.29
C GLY A 252 29.30 -8.70 2.53
N SER A 253 28.45 -9.66 2.86
CA SER A 253 27.03 -9.43 3.16
C SER A 253 26.82 -8.62 4.45
N LEU A 254 27.67 -8.81 5.45
CA LEU A 254 27.64 -8.07 6.71
C LEU A 254 28.14 -6.63 6.51
N LEU A 255 29.25 -6.47 5.80
CA LEU A 255 29.85 -5.18 5.51
C LEU A 255 28.98 -4.29 4.64
N ARG A 256 28.25 -4.86 3.69
CA ARG A 256 27.24 -4.13 2.90
C ARG A 256 26.20 -3.45 3.76
N ARG A 257 25.78 -4.06 4.87
CA ARG A 257 24.77 -3.50 5.77
C ARG A 257 25.26 -2.22 6.49
N LEU A 258 26.57 -2.02 6.55
CA LEU A 258 27.19 -0.83 7.15
C LEU A 258 27.32 0.33 6.14
N LEU A 259 27.02 0.10 4.86
CA LEU A 259 27.01 1.16 3.87
C LEU A 259 25.63 1.85 3.82
N PRO A 260 25.60 3.17 3.56
CA PRO A 260 24.34 3.93 3.49
C PRO A 260 23.48 3.56 2.28
N VAL A 261 24.07 2.89 1.27
CA VAL A 261 23.37 2.32 0.11
C VAL A 261 23.75 0.85 0.03
N ALA A 262 22.78 -0.03 0.25
CA ALA A 262 22.97 -1.47 0.14
C ALA A 262 22.11 -2.03 -0.99
N CYS A 263 22.71 -2.85 -1.86
CA CYS A 263 21.99 -3.64 -2.83
C CYS A 263 21.52 -4.93 -2.13
N TYR A 264 20.20 -5.08 -1.93
CA TYR A 264 19.62 -6.26 -1.27
C TYR A 264 19.26 -7.35 -2.27
N TYR A 265 19.23 -7.01 -3.57
CA TYR A 265 18.88 -7.90 -4.67
C TYR A 265 20.05 -7.92 -5.65
N GLY A 266 20.78 -8.98 -5.64
CA GLY A 266 21.89 -9.25 -6.54
C GLY A 266 22.25 -10.71 -6.48
#